data_d55741a6ca0bd4fc3e3f43a617a510cd
#
_entry.id   d55741a6ca0bd4fc3e3f43a617a510cd
#
_cell.length_a   1.000
_cell.length_b   1.000
_cell.length_c   1.000
_cell.angle_alpha   90.00
_cell.angle_beta   90.00
_cell.angle_gamma   90.00
#
_symmetry.space_group_name_H-M   'P 1'
#
loop_
_entity.id
_entity.type
_entity.pdbx_description
1 polymer ?
#
loop_
_entity_poly.entity_id
_entity_poly.type
_entity_poly.pdbx_seq_one_letter_code
_entity_poly.pdbx_strand_id
1 'polypeptide(L)'
;MCQDLPPRRPGKRDACLSGPDPAALVRCVKLTAVCADICAATARVLSRRGDPAGIASELLALCEKACRACAEECEKHAGHHEHCAVCAEACRSCEDACQQLRQHLR
;
A
#
# COMPACT_ATOMS: atom_id res chain seq x y z
N MET A 1 4.51 4.89 -5.61
CA MET A 1 3.94 3.64 -5.08
C MET A 1 4.28 3.48 -3.62
N CYS A 2 3.61 2.60 -2.91
CA CYS A 2 3.86 2.40 -1.49
C CYS A 2 5.32 2.11 -1.17
N GLN A 3 6.04 1.49 -2.09
CA GLN A 3 7.45 1.20 -1.91
C GLN A 3 8.33 2.45 -1.90
N ASP A 4 7.80 3.59 -2.31
CA ASP A 4 8.55 4.85 -2.25
C ASP A 4 8.60 5.41 -0.84
N LEU A 5 7.78 4.89 0.06
CA LEU A 5 7.89 5.25 1.46
C LEU A 5 9.23 4.76 1.99
N PRO A 6 9.84 5.48 2.97
CA PRO A 6 11.04 4.95 3.59
C PRO A 6 10.71 3.57 4.14
N PRO A 7 11.09 2.51 3.46
CA PRO A 7 10.63 1.20 3.85
C PRO A 7 11.34 0.71 5.10
N ARG A 8 10.62 -0.06 5.87
CA ARG A 8 11.21 -0.86 6.91
C ARG A 8 11.93 -0.09 7.99
N ARG A 9 11.46 1.10 8.27
CA ARG A 9 11.92 1.75 9.48
C ARG A 9 11.29 1.01 10.66
N PRO A 10 12.09 0.37 11.51
CA PRO A 10 11.51 -0.35 12.66
C PRO A 10 10.64 0.54 13.52
N GLY A 11 11.00 1.82 13.61
CA GLY A 11 10.24 2.77 14.40
C GLY A 11 8.81 2.96 13.94
N LYS A 12 8.51 2.80 12.64
CA LYS A 12 7.15 2.92 12.17
C LYS A 12 6.25 1.85 12.77
N ARG A 13 6.73 0.62 12.76
CA ARG A 13 5.96 -0.48 13.34
C ARG A 13 5.78 -0.30 14.82
N ASP A 14 6.84 0.07 15.52
CA ASP A 14 6.78 0.30 16.95
C ASP A 14 5.80 1.41 17.30
N ALA A 15 5.81 2.49 16.53
CA ALA A 15 4.91 3.61 16.77
C ALA A 15 3.45 3.20 16.57
N CYS A 16 3.17 2.39 15.55
CA CYS A 16 1.81 1.90 15.31
C CYS A 16 1.35 0.98 16.43
N LEU A 17 2.26 0.14 16.94
CA LEU A 17 1.91 -0.81 17.99
C LEU A 17 1.76 -0.17 19.36
N SER A 18 2.23 1.06 19.55
CA SER A 18 2.13 1.75 20.82
C SER A 18 0.86 2.60 20.96
N GLY A 19 -0.05 2.50 20.01
CA GLY A 19 -1.29 3.27 20.03
C GLY A 19 -2.32 2.76 21.00
N PRO A 20 -3.47 3.45 21.13
CA PRO A 20 -4.47 3.11 22.14
C PRO A 20 -5.23 1.82 21.88
N ASP A 21 -5.23 1.31 20.63
CA ASP A 21 -5.88 0.03 20.29
C ASP A 21 -4.87 -0.89 19.61
N PRO A 22 -4.17 -1.72 20.39
CA PRO A 22 -3.13 -2.58 19.81
C PRO A 22 -3.63 -3.54 18.75
N ALA A 23 -4.85 -4.06 18.89
CA ALA A 23 -5.38 -5.01 17.92
C ALA A 23 -5.59 -4.35 16.55
N ALA A 24 -6.16 -3.14 16.55
CA ALA A 24 -6.35 -2.40 15.31
C ALA A 24 -5.02 -1.99 14.68
N LEU A 25 -4.05 -1.66 15.51
CA LEU A 25 -2.73 -1.26 15.02
C LEU A 25 -1.94 -2.46 14.46
N VAL A 26 -2.13 -3.65 15.02
CA VAL A 26 -1.55 -4.87 14.45
C VAL A 26 -2.09 -5.09 13.04
N ARG A 27 -3.40 -4.89 12.85
CA ARG A 27 -4.01 -4.99 11.52
C ARG A 27 -3.40 -3.97 10.56
N CYS A 28 -3.19 -2.74 11.02
CA CYS A 28 -2.57 -1.70 10.21
C CYS A 28 -1.16 -2.11 9.77
N VAL A 29 -0.36 -2.64 10.68
CA VAL A 29 1.00 -3.10 10.38
C VAL A 29 0.97 -4.22 9.35
N LYS A 30 0.07 -5.19 9.52
CA LYS A 30 -0.05 -6.31 8.58
C LYS A 30 -0.46 -5.83 7.20
N LEU A 31 -1.44 -4.94 7.11
CA LEU A 31 -1.88 -4.40 5.83
C LEU A 31 -0.77 -3.61 5.14
N THR A 32 -0.01 -2.84 5.91
CA THR A 32 1.12 -2.09 5.37
C THR A 32 2.15 -3.02 4.75
N ALA A 33 2.47 -4.12 5.43
CA ALA A 33 3.44 -5.08 4.94
C ALA A 33 2.94 -5.78 3.66
N VAL A 34 1.69 -6.20 3.66
CA VAL A 34 1.07 -6.84 2.49
C VAL A 34 1.06 -5.87 1.31
N CYS A 35 0.65 -4.63 1.56
CA CYS A 35 0.60 -3.60 0.51
C CYS A 35 1.99 -3.37 -0.08
N ALA A 36 3.01 -3.27 0.78
CA ALA A 36 4.38 -3.05 0.32
C ALA A 36 4.86 -4.20 -0.57
N ASP A 37 4.57 -5.45 -0.18
CA ASP A 37 4.96 -6.61 -0.95
C ASP A 37 4.26 -6.65 -2.31
N ILE A 38 2.97 -6.36 -2.33
CA ILE A 38 2.21 -6.34 -3.58
C ILE A 38 2.69 -5.21 -4.49
N CYS A 39 2.95 -4.03 -3.94
CA CYS A 39 3.46 -2.90 -4.71
C CYS A 39 4.82 -3.22 -5.31
N ALA A 40 5.71 -3.85 -4.55
CA ALA A 40 7.04 -4.23 -5.04
C ALA A 40 6.94 -5.24 -6.18
N ALA A 41 6.09 -6.26 -6.03
CA ALA A 41 5.88 -7.25 -7.08
C ALA A 41 5.28 -6.60 -8.32
N THR A 42 4.31 -5.71 -8.14
CA THR A 42 3.69 -4.99 -9.25
C THR A 42 4.71 -4.18 -10.03
N ALA A 43 5.57 -3.46 -9.32
CA ALA A 43 6.60 -2.66 -9.98
C ALA A 43 7.57 -3.53 -10.80
N ARG A 44 7.94 -4.69 -10.27
CA ARG A 44 8.82 -5.61 -10.98
C ARG A 44 8.15 -6.16 -12.23
N VAL A 45 6.87 -6.52 -12.14
CA VAL A 45 6.12 -7.04 -13.29
C VAL A 45 5.97 -5.96 -14.36
N LEU A 46 5.64 -4.73 -13.95
CA LEU A 46 5.46 -3.62 -14.89
C LEU A 46 6.74 -3.21 -15.59
N SER A 47 7.91 -3.48 -15.01
CA SER A 47 9.17 -3.16 -15.66
C SER A 47 9.51 -4.14 -16.77
N ARG A 48 8.80 -5.26 -16.88
CA ARG A 48 8.97 -6.18 -17.99
C ARG A 48 8.08 -5.76 -19.15
N ARG A 49 8.50 -6.09 -20.36
CA ARG A 49 7.70 -5.73 -21.54
C ARG A 49 6.57 -6.72 -21.74
N GLY A 50 5.40 -6.18 -22.11
CA GLY A 50 4.23 -6.98 -22.41
C GLY A 50 3.45 -7.35 -21.18
N ASP A 51 2.32 -7.96 -21.40
CA ASP A 51 1.41 -8.39 -20.34
C ASP A 51 0.86 -9.78 -20.69
N PRO A 52 1.73 -10.80 -20.64
CA PRO A 52 1.29 -12.14 -21.00
C PRO A 52 0.16 -12.60 -20.08
N ALA A 53 -0.89 -13.15 -20.70
CA ALA A 53 -2.06 -13.66 -20.00
C ALA A 53 -2.79 -12.63 -19.15
N GLY A 54 -2.55 -11.32 -19.37
CA GLY A 54 -3.24 -10.27 -18.60
C GLY A 54 -2.84 -10.19 -17.14
N ILE A 55 -1.68 -10.72 -16.78
CA ILE A 55 -1.25 -10.78 -15.39
C ILE A 55 -0.99 -9.39 -14.80
N ALA A 56 -0.37 -8.51 -15.59
CA ALA A 56 -0.08 -7.16 -15.09
C ALA A 56 -1.37 -6.41 -14.76
N SER A 57 -2.39 -6.55 -15.60
CA SER A 57 -3.68 -5.91 -15.36
C SER A 57 -4.33 -6.42 -14.07
N GLU A 58 -4.31 -7.73 -13.86
CA GLU A 58 -4.86 -8.32 -12.64
C GLU A 58 -4.07 -7.91 -11.41
N LEU A 59 -2.76 -7.85 -11.55
CA LEU A 59 -1.88 -7.45 -10.44
C LEU A 59 -2.09 -5.99 -10.08
N LEU A 60 -2.32 -5.12 -11.06
CA LEU A 60 -2.66 -3.72 -10.80
C LEU A 60 -3.98 -3.60 -10.04
N ALA A 61 -4.97 -4.41 -10.40
CA ALA A 61 -6.24 -4.42 -9.68
C ALA A 61 -6.05 -4.84 -8.23
N LEU A 62 -5.22 -5.86 -8.00
CA LEU A 62 -4.91 -6.31 -6.65
C LEU A 62 -4.13 -5.26 -5.88
N CYS A 63 -3.16 -4.61 -6.52
CA CYS A 63 -2.39 -3.53 -5.91
C CYS A 63 -3.30 -2.38 -5.49
N GLU A 64 -4.23 -1.99 -6.36
CA GLU A 64 -5.21 -0.96 -6.06
C GLU A 64 -6.02 -1.33 -4.82
N LYS A 65 -6.51 -2.57 -4.76
CA LYS A 65 -7.28 -3.06 -3.62
C LYS A 65 -6.46 -3.04 -2.33
N ALA A 66 -5.22 -3.50 -2.40
CA ALA A 66 -4.34 -3.52 -1.23
C ALA A 66 -4.03 -2.10 -0.74
N CYS A 67 -3.78 -1.18 -1.67
CA CYS A 67 -3.52 0.21 -1.30
C CYS A 67 -4.74 0.86 -0.70
N ARG A 68 -5.92 0.57 -1.23
CA ARG A 68 -7.17 1.09 -0.67
C ARG A 68 -7.38 0.59 0.76
N ALA A 69 -7.23 -0.72 0.98
CA ALA A 69 -7.40 -1.30 2.30
C ALA A 69 -6.40 -0.73 3.30
N CYS A 70 -5.16 -0.60 2.88
CA CYS A 70 -4.10 -0.02 3.72
C CYS A 70 -4.40 1.44 4.05
N ALA A 71 -4.83 2.22 3.04
CA ALA A 71 -5.17 3.63 3.26
C ALA A 71 -6.32 3.78 4.24
N GLU A 72 -7.37 2.98 4.08
CA GLU A 72 -8.53 3.04 4.96
C GLU A 72 -8.14 2.74 6.40
N GLU A 73 -7.31 1.72 6.59
CA GLU A 73 -6.87 1.36 7.93
C GLU A 73 -5.97 2.44 8.52
N CYS A 74 -5.03 2.96 7.74
CA CYS A 74 -4.15 4.03 8.21
C CYS A 74 -4.91 5.32 8.51
N GLU A 75 -5.95 5.62 7.74
CA GLU A 75 -6.76 6.80 7.98
C GLU A 75 -7.47 6.77 9.33
N LYS A 76 -7.82 5.59 9.81
CA LYS A 76 -8.43 5.44 11.14
C LYS A 76 -7.50 5.88 12.25
N HIS A 77 -6.19 5.79 12.03
CA HIS A 77 -5.19 6.10 13.03
C HIS A 77 -4.44 7.42 12.76
N ALA A 78 -4.76 8.10 11.66
CA ALA A 78 -4.03 9.29 11.23
C ALA A 78 -4.10 10.42 12.26
N GLY A 79 -5.19 10.52 13.00
CA GLY A 79 -5.35 11.54 14.03
C GLY A 79 -4.45 11.34 15.24
N HIS A 80 -3.93 10.13 15.44
CA HIS A 80 -3.11 9.78 16.60
C HIS A 80 -1.65 9.51 16.23
N HIS A 81 -1.40 9.17 14.97
CA HIS A 81 -0.06 8.77 14.51
C HIS A 81 0.27 9.42 13.19
N GLU A 82 1.30 10.24 13.20
CA GLU A 82 1.74 10.96 12.01
C GLU A 82 2.17 9.99 10.90
N HIS A 83 2.83 8.88 11.24
CA HIS A 83 3.23 7.94 10.21
C HIS A 83 2.03 7.27 9.55
N CYS A 84 0.94 7.11 10.24
CA CYS A 84 -0.27 6.56 9.64
C CYS A 84 -0.87 7.56 8.65
N ALA A 85 -0.80 8.86 8.95
CA ALA A 85 -1.24 9.88 8.02
C ALA A 85 -0.40 9.88 6.75
N VAL A 86 0.92 9.80 6.88
CA VAL A 86 1.83 9.75 5.73
C VAL A 86 1.60 8.48 4.92
N CYS A 87 1.44 7.35 5.59
CA CYS A 87 1.16 6.07 4.93
C CYS A 87 -0.15 6.13 4.15
N ALA A 88 -1.19 6.71 4.74
CA ALA A 88 -2.50 6.83 4.09
C ALA A 88 -2.38 7.64 2.80
N GLU A 89 -1.69 8.77 2.84
CA GLU A 89 -1.48 9.59 1.64
C GLU A 89 -0.76 8.82 0.55
N ALA A 90 0.31 8.12 0.90
CA ALA A 90 1.07 7.35 -0.07
C ALA A 90 0.23 6.23 -0.66
N CYS A 91 -0.58 5.56 0.14
CA CYS A 91 -1.45 4.49 -0.33
C CYS A 91 -2.54 5.03 -1.25
N ARG A 92 -3.11 6.20 -0.96
CA ARG A 92 -4.09 6.82 -1.86
C ARG A 92 -3.46 7.19 -3.19
N SER A 93 -2.25 7.75 -3.18
CA SER A 93 -1.53 8.06 -4.42
C SER A 93 -1.26 6.80 -5.23
N CYS A 94 -0.88 5.72 -4.58
CA CYS A 94 -0.63 4.45 -5.24
C CYS A 94 -1.92 3.87 -5.82
N GLU A 95 -3.02 3.96 -5.10
CA GLU A 95 -4.33 3.52 -5.58
C GLU A 95 -4.70 4.24 -6.87
N ASP A 96 -4.55 5.57 -6.89
CA ASP A 96 -4.85 6.38 -8.07
C ASP A 96 -3.96 6.01 -9.25
N ALA A 97 -2.67 5.82 -8.99
CA ALA A 97 -1.72 5.44 -10.03
C ALA A 97 -2.09 4.08 -10.64
N CYS A 98 -2.50 3.13 -9.82
CA CYS A 98 -2.92 1.81 -10.30
C CYS A 98 -4.16 1.91 -11.18
N GLN A 99 -5.12 2.76 -10.79
CA GLN A 99 -6.32 2.96 -11.59
C GLN A 99 -5.98 3.52 -12.97
N GLN A 100 -5.11 4.53 -13.01
CA GLN A 100 -4.71 5.16 -14.26
C GLN A 100 -3.98 4.18 -15.16
N LEU A 101 -3.06 3.40 -14.59
CA LEU A 101 -2.31 2.42 -15.36
C LEU A 101 -3.21 1.33 -15.92
N ARG A 102 -4.19 0.86 -15.14
CA ARG A 102 -5.13 -0.13 -15.64
C ARG A 102 -5.92 0.38 -16.83
N GLN A 103 -6.31 1.65 -16.79
CA GLN A 103 -7.04 2.26 -17.90
C GLN A 103 -6.21 2.28 -19.17
N HIS A 104 -4.90 2.51 -19.03
CA HIS A 104 -4.01 2.52 -20.19
C HIS A 104 -3.74 1.15 -20.77
N LEU A 105 -3.89 0.10 -19.96
CA LEU A 105 -3.64 -1.27 -20.42
C LEU A 105 -4.82 -1.90 -21.14
N ARG A 106 -5.96 -1.25 -21.18
CA ARG A 106 -7.15 -1.75 -21.88
C ARG A 106 -7.11 -1.46 -23.36
#